data_134d1f1ce4280cdf18e4ba9ee1934ab1
#
_entry.id   134d1f1ce4280cdf18e4ba9ee1934ab1
#
_cell.length_a   1.000
_cell.length_b   1.000
_cell.length_c   1.000
_cell.angle_alpha   90.00
_cell.angle_beta   90.00
_cell.angle_gamma   90.00
#
_symmetry.space_group_name_H-M   'P 1'
#
loop_
_entity.id
_entity.type
_entity.pdbx_description
1 polymer ?
#
loop_
_entity_poly.entity_id
_entity_poly.type
_entity_poly.pdbx_seq_one_letter_code
_entity_poly.pdbx_strand_id
1 'polypeptide(L)'
;MTMPTPQCPWRMQVHHIRQETPDVWTLSLLCHDFYPYQAGQYALVSIRNRADQLRAYTISSTPGVSPFITLTVRRIHEGEGSNWLTREVKRGDYLWLSDAQGEFTCADKAEDRFLLLAGGCGVTPIMSMRRWLAKYRPNADVRVIYNVRTPQDVIFADEWRDYPVTLIAESAGVPGFVEGRLTREILQQVPDLASRTVMTCGPAPYMDFVEQQVKALGVTRFFKEKFFTPVAEAATSGLKFTTLTPAREFYGPVGTTLLEAMESNKVPVNVACRAGVCG
;
A
#
# COMPACT_ATOMS: atom_id res chain seq x y z
N MET A 1 -24.92 1.27 16.23
CA MET A 1 -24.65 0.88 14.83
C MET A 1 -24.17 -0.55 14.81
N THR A 2 -24.84 -1.41 14.08
CA THR A 2 -24.45 -2.82 13.96
C THR A 2 -23.25 -2.94 13.00
N MET A 3 -22.36 -3.85 13.29
CA MET A 3 -21.20 -4.20 12.47
C MET A 3 -21.66 -4.71 11.09
N PRO A 4 -21.18 -4.12 9.97
CA PRO A 4 -21.66 -4.50 8.64
C PRO A 4 -21.18 -5.89 8.20
N THR A 5 -20.01 -6.32 8.71
CA THR A 5 -19.40 -7.63 8.43
C THR A 5 -18.55 -8.10 9.61
N PRO A 6 -18.51 -9.41 9.91
CA PRO A 6 -17.61 -9.96 10.93
C PRO A 6 -16.13 -9.70 10.65
N GLN A 7 -15.75 -9.52 9.38
CA GLN A 7 -14.36 -9.24 8.98
C GLN A 7 -13.89 -7.83 9.32
N CYS A 8 -14.80 -6.88 9.53
CA CYS A 8 -14.48 -5.49 9.87
C CYS A 8 -15.15 -5.09 11.20
N PRO A 9 -14.65 -5.58 12.35
CA PRO A 9 -15.26 -5.33 13.65
C PRO A 9 -14.92 -3.97 14.25
N TRP A 10 -13.90 -3.29 13.75
CA TRP A 10 -13.39 -2.05 14.34
C TRP A 10 -14.11 -0.84 13.77
N ARG A 11 -14.96 -0.22 14.60
CA ARG A 11 -15.62 1.03 14.25
C ARG A 11 -14.73 2.21 14.61
N MET A 12 -14.43 3.06 13.64
CA MET A 12 -13.60 4.24 13.80
C MET A 12 -14.32 5.48 13.28
N GLN A 13 -14.21 6.59 14.01
CA GLN A 13 -14.80 7.86 13.60
C GLN A 13 -13.80 8.72 12.85
N VAL A 14 -14.21 9.27 11.71
CA VAL A 14 -13.41 10.22 10.96
C VAL A 14 -13.29 11.53 11.74
N HIS A 15 -12.08 11.85 12.19
CA HIS A 15 -11.77 13.05 12.92
C HIS A 15 -11.36 14.19 12.00
N HIS A 16 -10.52 13.90 11.01
CA HIS A 16 -9.98 14.89 10.08
C HIS A 16 -9.74 14.26 8.72
N ILE A 17 -9.85 15.07 7.67
CA ILE A 17 -9.51 14.69 6.29
C ILE A 17 -8.59 15.77 5.74
N ARG A 18 -7.41 15.38 5.28
CA ARG A 18 -6.41 16.26 4.67
C ARG A 18 -6.16 15.86 3.23
N GLN A 19 -6.15 16.80 2.33
CA GLN A 19 -5.67 16.59 0.97
C GLN A 19 -4.13 16.66 0.96
N GLU A 20 -3.49 15.59 0.51
CA GLU A 20 -2.03 15.50 0.42
C GLU A 20 -1.51 15.98 -0.94
N THR A 21 -2.19 15.55 -2.00
CA THR A 21 -1.88 15.86 -3.40
C THR A 21 -3.19 16.10 -4.15
N PRO A 22 -3.20 16.51 -5.44
CA PRO A 22 -4.43 16.70 -6.19
C PRO A 22 -5.35 15.47 -6.23
N ASP A 23 -4.80 14.25 -6.07
CA ASP A 23 -5.54 13.00 -6.17
C ASP A 23 -5.42 12.09 -4.92
N VAL A 24 -4.83 12.58 -3.82
CA VAL A 24 -4.60 11.78 -2.60
C VAL A 24 -5.09 12.52 -1.35
N TRP A 25 -5.79 11.80 -0.48
CA TRP A 25 -6.30 12.29 0.81
C TRP A 25 -5.91 11.36 1.96
N THR A 26 -5.63 11.93 3.10
CA THR A 26 -5.42 11.21 4.37
C THR A 26 -6.63 11.42 5.27
N LEU A 27 -7.25 10.31 5.69
CA LEU A 27 -8.31 10.27 6.68
C LEU A 27 -7.70 9.91 8.04
N SER A 28 -7.87 10.77 9.02
CA SER A 28 -7.47 10.51 10.42
C SER A 28 -8.65 9.99 11.20
N LEU A 29 -8.50 8.82 11.81
CA LEU A 29 -9.58 8.08 12.45
C LEU A 29 -9.34 7.95 13.96
N LEU A 30 -10.40 8.11 14.73
CA LEU A 30 -10.46 7.82 16.16
C LEU A 30 -11.03 6.43 16.38
N CYS A 31 -10.28 5.58 17.08
CA CYS A 31 -10.75 4.31 17.60
C CYS A 31 -10.90 4.43 19.11
N HIS A 32 -12.04 3.98 19.67
CA HIS A 32 -12.26 4.02 21.12
C HIS A 32 -11.40 3.02 21.88
N ASP A 33 -11.15 1.87 21.25
CA ASP A 33 -10.32 0.82 21.82
C ASP A 33 -8.92 0.85 21.21
N PHE A 34 -7.97 0.24 21.91
CA PHE A 34 -6.62 0.09 21.39
C PHE A 34 -6.64 -0.82 20.15
N TYR A 35 -6.28 -0.27 19.02
CA TYR A 35 -6.18 -0.98 17.75
C TYR A 35 -4.73 -1.45 17.51
N PRO A 36 -4.45 -2.75 17.66
CA PRO A 36 -3.09 -3.27 17.50
C PRO A 36 -2.72 -3.37 16.03
N TYR A 37 -1.57 -2.80 15.65
CA TYR A 37 -1.00 -2.94 14.32
C TYR A 37 0.51 -2.70 14.34
N GLN A 38 1.19 -3.12 13.29
CA GLN A 38 2.60 -2.85 13.05
C GLN A 38 2.77 -1.88 11.89
N ALA A 39 3.88 -1.11 11.92
CA ALA A 39 4.20 -0.18 10.86
C ALA A 39 4.38 -0.92 9.52
N GLY A 40 3.62 -0.50 8.51
CA GLY A 40 3.59 -1.11 7.18
C GLY A 40 2.37 -2.00 6.90
N GLN A 41 1.64 -2.43 7.93
CA GLN A 41 0.44 -3.25 7.75
C GLN A 41 -0.73 -2.48 7.11
N TYR A 42 -1.69 -3.22 6.60
CA TYR A 42 -2.94 -2.70 6.01
C TYR A 42 -4.16 -3.21 6.78
N ALA A 43 -5.29 -2.59 6.55
CA ALA A 43 -6.59 -3.07 6.99
C ALA A 43 -7.57 -3.14 5.82
N LEU A 44 -8.55 -4.03 5.92
CA LEU A 44 -9.71 -4.00 5.05
C LEU A 44 -10.68 -2.94 5.55
N VAL A 45 -11.25 -2.19 4.64
CA VAL A 45 -12.26 -1.17 4.91
C VAL A 45 -13.56 -1.60 4.26
N SER A 46 -14.64 -1.59 5.04
CA SER A 46 -15.99 -1.85 4.53
C SER A 46 -16.49 -0.62 3.77
N ILE A 47 -16.53 -0.71 2.45
CA ILE A 47 -16.93 0.40 1.58
C ILE A 47 -18.45 0.60 1.68
N ARG A 48 -18.86 1.85 1.91
CA ARG A 48 -20.26 2.24 2.19
C ARG A 48 -20.89 1.46 3.34
N ASN A 49 -20.04 0.94 4.23
CA ASN A 49 -20.44 0.08 5.34
C ASN A 49 -21.25 -1.15 4.86
N ARG A 50 -20.85 -1.73 3.75
CA ARG A 50 -21.46 -2.92 3.14
C ARG A 50 -20.60 -4.15 3.38
N ALA A 51 -21.26 -5.28 3.65
CA ALA A 51 -20.59 -6.55 3.92
C ALA A 51 -19.87 -7.14 2.69
N ASP A 52 -20.37 -6.86 1.50
CA ASP A 52 -19.91 -7.43 0.23
C ASP A 52 -18.83 -6.58 -0.48
N GLN A 53 -18.45 -5.45 0.11
CA GLN A 53 -17.49 -4.53 -0.50
C GLN A 53 -16.37 -4.15 0.46
N LEU A 54 -15.30 -4.93 0.42
CA LEU A 54 -14.09 -4.68 1.19
C LEU A 54 -12.95 -4.24 0.27
N ARG A 55 -12.14 -3.29 0.75
CA ARG A 55 -10.93 -2.83 0.08
C ARG A 55 -9.79 -2.69 1.07
N ALA A 56 -8.62 -3.14 0.67
CA ALA A 56 -7.40 -3.00 1.46
C ALA A 56 -6.79 -1.61 1.31
N TYR A 57 -6.45 -0.99 2.44
CA TYR A 57 -5.68 0.24 2.50
C TYR A 57 -4.60 0.12 3.56
N THR A 58 -3.38 0.55 3.22
CA THR A 58 -2.30 0.63 4.20
C THR A 58 -2.73 1.53 5.36
N ILE A 59 -2.42 1.10 6.57
CA ILE A 59 -2.49 1.95 7.76
C ILE A 59 -1.27 2.87 7.71
N SER A 60 -1.45 4.09 7.19
CA SER A 60 -0.36 5.02 6.93
C SER A 60 0.19 5.70 8.19
N SER A 61 -0.55 5.63 9.30
CA SER A 61 -0.06 6.03 10.63
C SER A 61 0.99 5.06 11.17
N THR A 62 1.65 5.45 12.24
CA THR A 62 2.72 4.70 12.87
C THR A 62 2.34 4.37 14.31
N PRO A 63 2.34 3.07 14.71
CA PRO A 63 1.98 2.69 16.07
C PRO A 63 2.93 3.31 17.10
N GLY A 64 2.36 3.85 18.17
CA GLY A 64 3.12 4.51 19.23
C GLY A 64 3.74 5.88 18.87
N VAL A 65 3.52 6.36 17.64
CA VAL A 65 3.99 7.67 17.15
C VAL A 65 2.84 8.57 16.76
N SER A 66 1.96 8.08 15.91
CA SER A 66 0.81 8.85 15.40
C SER A 66 -0.33 8.88 16.41
N PRO A 67 -0.99 10.03 16.62
CA PRO A 67 -2.11 10.14 17.56
C PRO A 67 -3.41 9.53 17.03
N PHE A 68 -3.50 9.31 15.73
CA PHE A 68 -4.67 8.76 15.04
C PHE A 68 -4.29 7.54 14.21
N ILE A 69 -5.26 6.68 13.94
CA ILE A 69 -5.16 5.71 12.86
C ILE A 69 -5.40 6.45 11.55
N THR A 70 -4.52 6.32 10.56
CA THR A 70 -4.69 7.02 9.29
C THR A 70 -4.74 6.08 8.09
N LEU A 71 -5.59 6.43 7.15
CA LEU A 71 -5.65 5.84 5.82
C LEU A 71 -5.33 6.93 4.79
N THR A 72 -4.37 6.69 3.92
CA THR A 72 -4.01 7.61 2.85
C THR A 72 -4.42 7.00 1.52
N VAL A 73 -5.38 7.64 0.85
CA VAL A 73 -6.14 7.06 -0.25
C VAL A 73 -5.95 7.90 -1.51
N ARG A 74 -5.49 7.27 -2.59
CA ARG A 74 -5.53 7.84 -3.93
C ARG A 74 -6.90 7.61 -4.55
N ARG A 75 -7.50 8.67 -5.08
CA ARG A 75 -8.72 8.59 -5.88
C ARG A 75 -8.40 7.97 -7.24
N ILE A 76 -9.05 6.85 -7.54
CA ILE A 76 -8.94 6.17 -8.84
C ILE A 76 -10.20 6.51 -9.64
N HIS A 77 -10.07 6.76 -10.93
CA HIS A 77 -11.14 7.29 -11.80
C HIS A 77 -12.48 6.53 -11.65
N GLU A 78 -12.47 5.22 -11.68
CA GLU A 78 -13.68 4.37 -11.53
C GLU A 78 -13.68 3.54 -10.24
N GLY A 79 -12.80 3.85 -9.30
CA GLY A 79 -12.67 3.11 -8.04
C GLY A 79 -13.78 3.48 -7.06
N GLU A 80 -14.78 2.62 -6.87
CA GLU A 80 -15.90 2.87 -5.95
C GLU A 80 -15.43 3.21 -4.53
N GLY A 81 -14.54 2.41 -3.97
CA GLY A 81 -14.03 2.62 -2.60
C GLY A 81 -13.25 3.91 -2.45
N SER A 82 -12.32 4.19 -3.36
CA SER A 82 -11.51 5.41 -3.29
C SER A 82 -12.32 6.68 -3.53
N ASN A 83 -13.32 6.64 -4.43
CA ASN A 83 -14.22 7.77 -4.62
C ASN A 83 -15.10 8.01 -3.41
N TRP A 84 -15.68 6.96 -2.81
CA TRP A 84 -16.48 7.10 -1.60
C TRP A 84 -15.65 7.70 -0.46
N LEU A 85 -14.47 7.14 -0.17
CA LEU A 85 -13.62 7.61 0.92
C LEU A 85 -13.15 9.06 0.74
N THR A 86 -12.92 9.52 -0.51
CA THR A 86 -12.32 10.83 -0.76
C THR A 86 -13.30 11.92 -1.20
N ARG A 87 -14.57 11.58 -1.47
CA ARG A 87 -15.59 12.55 -1.91
C ARG A 87 -16.81 12.61 -1.00
N GLU A 88 -17.24 11.47 -0.47
CA GLU A 88 -18.53 11.35 0.22
C GLU A 88 -18.34 11.28 1.74
N VAL A 89 -17.31 10.57 2.21
CA VAL A 89 -16.99 10.49 3.63
C VAL A 89 -16.59 11.85 4.19
N LYS A 90 -17.15 12.19 5.36
CA LYS A 90 -16.96 13.48 6.03
C LYS A 90 -16.50 13.28 7.47
N ARG A 91 -15.97 14.34 8.05
CA ARG A 91 -15.70 14.40 9.50
C ARG A 91 -16.95 14.03 10.30
N GLY A 92 -16.79 13.12 11.26
CA GLY A 92 -17.86 12.61 12.10
C GLY A 92 -18.47 11.31 11.59
N ASP A 93 -18.27 10.94 10.33
CA ASP A 93 -18.73 9.65 9.81
C ASP A 93 -17.96 8.49 10.45
N TYR A 94 -18.54 7.30 10.36
CA TYR A 94 -17.93 6.08 10.87
C TYR A 94 -17.48 5.17 9.72
N LEU A 95 -16.29 4.61 9.88
CA LEU A 95 -15.75 3.56 9.04
C LEU A 95 -15.59 2.28 9.84
N TRP A 96 -15.67 1.14 9.17
CA TRP A 96 -15.44 -0.17 9.76
C TRP A 96 -14.22 -0.81 9.12
N LEU A 97 -13.25 -1.19 9.96
CA LEU A 97 -11.98 -1.78 9.57
C LEU A 97 -11.84 -3.20 10.10
N SER A 98 -11.11 -4.02 9.36
CA SER A 98 -10.63 -5.32 9.85
C SER A 98 -9.53 -5.15 10.91
N ASP A 99 -9.12 -6.25 11.53
CA ASP A 99 -7.80 -6.34 12.16
C ASP A 99 -6.71 -5.96 11.15
N ALA A 100 -5.60 -5.45 11.66
CA ALA A 100 -4.43 -5.18 10.83
C ALA A 100 -3.85 -6.48 10.27
N GLN A 101 -3.43 -6.45 9.02
CA GLN A 101 -2.98 -7.61 8.25
C GLN A 101 -1.69 -7.30 7.50
N GLY A 102 -1.00 -8.35 7.04
CA GLY A 102 0.18 -8.26 6.20
C GLY A 102 1.48 -8.42 6.98
N GLU A 103 2.50 -8.88 6.26
CA GLU A 103 3.84 -9.17 6.79
C GLU A 103 4.89 -8.12 6.37
N PHE A 104 4.47 -7.09 5.64
CA PHE A 104 5.34 -6.02 5.18
C PHE A 104 5.57 -5.00 6.30
N THR A 105 6.50 -5.33 7.20
CA THR A 105 6.86 -4.49 8.35
C THR A 105 8.37 -4.52 8.59
N CYS A 106 8.90 -3.41 9.11
CA CYS A 106 10.29 -3.34 9.57
C CYS A 106 10.47 -3.78 11.04
N ALA A 107 9.38 -3.91 11.78
CA ALA A 107 9.43 -4.14 13.22
C ALA A 107 10.01 -5.51 13.60
N ASP A 108 9.85 -6.51 12.75
CA ASP A 108 10.35 -7.88 12.93
C ASP A 108 11.74 -8.12 12.28
N LYS A 109 12.34 -7.11 11.65
CA LYS A 109 13.68 -7.22 11.06
C LYS A 109 14.74 -6.92 12.12
N ALA A 110 15.73 -7.78 12.21
CA ALA A 110 16.78 -7.68 13.23
C ALA A 110 17.89 -6.67 12.88
N GLU A 111 18.06 -6.39 11.60
CA GLU A 111 19.12 -5.55 11.08
C GLU A 111 18.84 -4.06 11.31
N ASP A 112 19.92 -3.26 11.41
CA ASP A 112 19.85 -1.81 11.63
C ASP A 112 20.24 -0.99 10.40
N ARG A 113 20.30 -1.60 9.21
CA ARG A 113 20.54 -0.91 7.94
C ARG A 113 19.40 -1.17 6.98
N PHE A 114 18.73 -0.10 6.58
CA PHE A 114 17.57 -0.17 5.71
C PHE A 114 17.75 0.69 4.46
N LEU A 115 17.19 0.22 3.35
CA LEU A 115 16.85 1.01 2.20
C LEU A 115 15.36 0.86 1.94
N LEU A 116 14.62 1.93 2.11
CA LEU A 116 13.19 1.99 1.88
C LEU A 116 12.91 2.69 0.56
N LEU A 117 12.21 2.02 -0.35
CA LEU A 117 11.95 2.52 -1.70
C LEU A 117 10.45 2.63 -1.94
N ALA A 118 9.99 3.81 -2.31
CA ALA A 118 8.59 4.08 -2.58
C ALA A 118 8.34 4.58 -4.00
N GLY A 119 7.28 4.10 -4.62
CA GLY A 119 6.73 4.64 -5.86
C GLY A 119 5.28 5.13 -5.66
N GLY A 120 5.03 6.43 -5.85
CA GLY A 120 3.69 6.99 -5.71
C GLY A 120 3.02 6.68 -4.37
N CYS A 121 1.84 6.05 -4.39
CA CYS A 121 1.12 5.65 -3.16
C CYS A 121 1.82 4.58 -2.33
N GLY A 122 2.80 3.88 -2.89
CA GLY A 122 3.62 2.94 -2.13
C GLY A 122 4.41 3.58 -0.99
N VAL A 123 4.40 4.90 -0.90
CA VAL A 123 4.98 5.65 0.23
C VAL A 123 4.22 5.44 1.54
N THR A 124 2.98 4.98 1.51
CA THR A 124 2.17 4.84 2.73
C THR A 124 2.75 3.86 3.74
N PRO A 125 3.12 2.60 3.40
CA PRO A 125 3.82 1.74 4.34
C PRO A 125 5.26 2.22 4.61
N ILE A 126 5.91 2.81 3.62
CA ILE A 126 7.29 3.31 3.76
C ILE A 126 7.37 4.44 4.81
N MET A 127 6.46 5.41 4.77
CA MET A 127 6.44 6.48 5.78
C MET A 127 6.09 5.95 7.16
N SER A 128 5.13 5.03 7.27
CA SER A 128 4.78 4.39 8.52
C SER A 128 6.02 3.73 9.16
N MET A 129 6.77 2.96 8.38
CA MET A 129 8.01 2.31 8.83
C MET A 129 9.13 3.31 9.11
N ARG A 130 9.28 4.37 8.30
CA ARG A 130 10.30 5.40 8.52
C ARG A 130 10.14 6.11 9.86
N ARG A 131 8.90 6.48 10.21
CA ARG A 131 8.58 7.09 11.52
C ARG A 131 8.84 6.11 12.67
N TRP A 132 8.48 4.84 12.49
CA TRP A 132 8.70 3.80 13.49
C TRP A 132 10.19 3.59 13.77
N LEU A 133 11.01 3.49 12.71
CA LEU A 133 12.47 3.35 12.83
C LEU A 133 13.08 4.59 13.50
N ALA A 134 12.63 5.78 13.17
CA ALA A 134 13.13 7.01 13.81
C ALA A 134 12.90 7.02 15.33
N LYS A 135 11.78 6.49 15.80
CA LYS A 135 11.44 6.45 17.21
C LYS A 135 12.08 5.30 17.97
N TYR A 136 11.96 4.09 17.44
CA TYR A 136 12.30 2.87 18.17
C TYR A 136 13.68 2.33 17.85
N ARG A 137 14.28 2.75 16.75
CA ARG A 137 15.65 2.42 16.33
C ARG A 137 16.39 3.67 15.84
N PRO A 138 16.61 4.67 16.70
CA PRO A 138 17.19 5.96 16.28
C PRO A 138 18.61 5.85 15.73
N ASN A 139 19.32 4.78 16.06
CA ASN A 139 20.69 4.51 15.60
C ASN A 139 20.72 3.71 14.27
N ALA A 140 19.60 3.27 13.76
CA ALA A 140 19.55 2.55 12.48
C ALA A 140 19.92 3.48 11.32
N ASP A 141 20.74 2.99 10.39
CA ASP A 141 21.02 3.69 9.13
C ASP A 141 19.89 3.43 8.14
N VAL A 142 19.00 4.41 8.02
CA VAL A 142 17.82 4.35 7.14
C VAL A 142 17.99 5.30 5.96
N ARG A 143 18.02 4.74 4.76
CA ARG A 143 18.00 5.49 3.51
C ARG A 143 16.62 5.35 2.87
N VAL A 144 16.12 6.43 2.28
CA VAL A 144 14.83 6.46 1.61
C VAL A 144 15.00 7.02 0.21
N ILE A 145 14.42 6.34 -0.78
CA ILE A 145 14.27 6.85 -2.14
C ILE A 145 12.78 6.87 -2.47
N TYR A 146 12.25 8.02 -2.86
CA TYR A 146 10.85 8.19 -3.17
C TYR A 146 10.67 8.72 -4.59
N ASN A 147 9.94 7.97 -5.39
CA ASN A 147 9.72 8.24 -6.82
C ASN A 147 8.29 8.71 -7.05
N VAL A 148 8.16 9.84 -7.74
CA VAL A 148 6.88 10.44 -8.14
C VAL A 148 6.90 10.87 -9.60
N ARG A 149 5.76 11.20 -10.18
CA ARG A 149 5.71 11.73 -11.54
C ARG A 149 6.12 13.20 -11.58
N THR A 150 5.58 13.99 -10.64
CA THR A 150 5.90 15.41 -10.51
C THR A 150 6.09 15.77 -9.04
N PRO A 151 6.73 16.90 -8.71
CA PRO A 151 6.88 17.37 -7.33
C PRO A 151 5.56 17.52 -6.57
N GLN A 152 4.46 17.84 -7.26
CA GLN A 152 3.12 17.98 -6.67
C GLN A 152 2.51 16.65 -6.23
N ASP A 153 3.06 15.52 -6.70
CA ASP A 153 2.61 14.18 -6.36
C ASP A 153 3.27 13.64 -5.07
N VAL A 154 4.13 14.41 -4.41
CA VAL A 154 4.78 13.99 -3.17
C VAL A 154 3.77 13.96 -2.03
N ILE A 155 3.44 12.76 -1.58
CA ILE A 155 2.59 12.51 -0.41
C ILE A 155 3.43 12.76 0.85
N PHE A 156 2.84 13.35 1.89
CA PHE A 156 3.51 13.74 3.14
C PHE A 156 4.67 14.74 2.90
N ALA A 157 4.49 15.67 1.96
CA ALA A 157 5.55 16.58 1.53
C ALA A 157 6.23 17.33 2.68
N ASP A 158 5.45 17.78 3.66
CA ASP A 158 5.98 18.52 4.82
C ASP A 158 6.84 17.65 5.73
N GLU A 159 6.49 16.37 5.90
CA GLU A 159 7.22 15.43 6.77
C GLU A 159 8.58 15.03 6.22
N TRP A 160 8.78 15.06 4.90
CA TRP A 160 10.08 14.74 4.31
C TRP A 160 11.16 15.76 4.63
N ARG A 161 10.82 16.89 5.24
CA ARG A 161 11.81 17.84 5.78
C ARG A 161 12.52 17.29 7.02
N ASP A 162 11.84 16.42 7.76
CA ASP A 162 12.34 15.82 9.02
C ASP A 162 13.11 14.52 8.78
N TYR A 163 12.99 13.93 7.58
CA TYR A 163 13.63 12.67 7.23
C TYR A 163 14.47 12.79 5.97
N PRO A 164 15.77 12.39 6.02
CA PRO A 164 16.59 12.34 4.82
C PRO A 164 15.96 11.43 3.76
N VAL A 165 15.76 11.97 2.56
CA VAL A 165 15.15 11.29 1.44
C VAL A 165 15.76 11.75 0.12
N THR A 166 15.95 10.81 -0.82
CA THR A 166 16.21 11.13 -2.22
C THR A 166 14.87 11.15 -2.95
N LEU A 167 14.44 12.34 -3.36
CA LEU A 167 13.23 12.53 -4.16
C LEU A 167 13.57 12.48 -5.64
N ILE A 168 12.88 11.61 -6.37
CA ILE A 168 13.02 11.47 -7.83
C ILE A 168 11.67 11.81 -8.45
N ALA A 169 11.65 12.71 -9.44
CA ALA A 169 10.45 13.07 -10.20
C ALA A 169 10.70 12.90 -11.69
N GLU A 170 9.78 12.23 -12.40
CA GLU A 170 9.90 12.06 -13.86
C GLU A 170 9.99 13.40 -14.60
N SER A 171 9.27 14.40 -14.08
CA SER A 171 9.31 15.80 -14.51
C SER A 171 9.51 16.67 -13.27
N ALA A 172 10.74 17.04 -12.96
CA ALA A 172 11.04 17.79 -11.74
C ALA A 172 10.78 19.30 -11.92
N GLY A 173 11.52 19.97 -12.76
CA GLY A 173 11.38 21.41 -13.03
C GLY A 173 11.67 22.32 -11.83
N VAL A 174 12.03 21.78 -10.65
CA VAL A 174 12.33 22.50 -9.43
C VAL A 174 13.51 21.88 -8.69
N PRO A 175 14.28 22.66 -7.90
CA PRO A 175 15.39 22.12 -7.11
C PRO A 175 14.94 21.10 -6.06
N GLY A 176 15.88 20.24 -5.65
CA GLY A 176 15.63 19.24 -4.60
C GLY A 176 15.15 17.87 -5.10
N PHE A 177 14.97 17.73 -6.40
CA PHE A 177 14.61 16.47 -7.04
C PHE A 177 15.69 16.02 -8.02
N VAL A 178 15.90 14.70 -8.08
CA VAL A 178 16.57 14.07 -9.20
C VAL A 178 15.52 13.91 -10.30
N GLU A 179 15.83 14.43 -11.50
CA GLU A 179 14.91 14.32 -12.64
C GLU A 179 15.02 12.97 -13.32
N GLY A 180 13.87 12.40 -13.70
CA GLY A 180 13.77 11.13 -14.38
C GLY A 180 13.20 10.03 -13.49
N ARG A 181 13.69 8.81 -13.71
CA ARG A 181 13.30 7.60 -12.97
C ARG A 181 14.46 7.04 -12.18
N LEU A 182 14.15 6.16 -11.24
CA LEU A 182 15.17 5.38 -10.52
C LEU A 182 16.04 4.62 -11.54
N THR A 183 17.35 4.73 -11.37
CA THR A 183 18.33 4.02 -12.21
C THR A 183 19.25 3.14 -11.35
N ARG A 184 19.97 2.24 -12.00
CA ARG A 184 20.99 1.41 -11.35
C ARG A 184 22.09 2.26 -10.71
N GLU A 185 22.51 3.33 -11.39
CA GLU A 185 23.55 4.25 -10.92
C GLU A 185 23.15 4.93 -9.60
N ILE A 186 21.88 5.33 -9.47
CA ILE A 186 21.35 5.89 -8.21
C ILE A 186 21.42 4.85 -7.08
N LEU A 187 21.04 3.60 -7.36
CA LEU A 187 21.13 2.52 -6.38
C LEU A 187 22.57 2.22 -5.97
N GLN A 188 23.51 2.27 -6.91
CA GLN A 188 24.93 2.07 -6.63
C GLN A 188 25.54 3.16 -5.73
N GLN A 189 24.93 4.35 -5.67
CA GLN A 189 25.35 5.43 -4.78
C GLN A 189 24.91 5.21 -3.33
N VAL A 190 24.01 4.26 -3.05
CA VAL A 190 23.59 3.94 -1.70
C VAL A 190 24.74 3.22 -0.97
N PRO A 191 25.27 3.80 0.11
CA PRO A 191 26.37 3.18 0.86
C PRO A 191 25.97 1.80 1.40
N ASP A 192 26.87 0.83 1.31
CA ASP A 192 26.70 -0.52 1.86
C ASP A 192 25.42 -1.23 1.40
N LEU A 193 24.98 -0.98 0.18
CA LEU A 193 23.70 -1.46 -0.35
C LEU A 193 23.48 -2.97 -0.12
N ALA A 194 24.48 -3.81 -0.38
CA ALA A 194 24.37 -5.26 -0.26
C ALA A 194 24.10 -5.72 1.20
N SER A 195 24.46 -4.92 2.19
CA SER A 195 24.24 -5.24 3.62
C SER A 195 22.91 -4.74 4.16
N ARG A 196 22.11 -4.04 3.35
CA ARG A 196 20.84 -3.45 3.76
C ARG A 196 19.68 -4.42 3.65
N THR A 197 18.72 -4.27 4.54
CA THR A 197 17.36 -4.77 4.35
C THR A 197 16.65 -3.78 3.42
N VAL A 198 16.28 -4.26 2.24
CA VAL A 198 15.62 -3.45 1.20
C VAL A 198 14.14 -3.75 1.21
N MET A 199 13.33 -2.71 1.37
CA MET A 199 11.87 -2.81 1.39
C MET A 199 11.28 -1.85 0.37
N THR A 200 10.41 -2.34 -0.50
CA THR A 200 9.83 -1.52 -1.58
C THR A 200 8.33 -1.71 -1.71
N CYS A 201 7.65 -0.61 -2.02
CA CYS A 201 6.24 -0.61 -2.37
C CYS A 201 5.98 0.45 -3.46
N GLY A 202 5.19 0.08 -4.46
CA GLY A 202 4.87 0.95 -5.59
C GLY A 202 4.23 0.18 -6.74
N PRO A 203 4.14 0.78 -7.93
CA PRO A 203 3.66 0.10 -9.13
C PRO A 203 4.49 -1.15 -9.45
N ALA A 204 3.84 -2.19 -9.98
CA ALA A 204 4.51 -3.46 -10.26
C ALA A 204 5.80 -3.31 -11.12
N PRO A 205 5.81 -2.56 -12.22
CA PRO A 205 7.03 -2.39 -13.01
C PRO A 205 8.17 -1.72 -12.23
N TYR A 206 7.83 -0.80 -11.32
CA TYR A 206 8.81 -0.15 -10.44
C TYR A 206 9.43 -1.17 -9.46
N MET A 207 8.60 -1.95 -8.79
CA MET A 207 9.08 -2.95 -7.83
C MET A 207 9.89 -4.06 -8.50
N ASP A 208 9.50 -4.48 -9.68
CA ASP A 208 10.22 -5.50 -10.45
C ASP A 208 11.61 -4.97 -10.89
N PHE A 209 11.68 -3.72 -11.34
CA PHE A 209 12.96 -3.06 -11.61
C PHE A 209 13.85 -3.00 -10.36
N VAL A 210 13.31 -2.52 -9.23
CA VAL A 210 14.03 -2.46 -7.95
C VAL A 210 14.58 -3.83 -7.58
N GLU A 211 13.73 -4.85 -7.58
CA GLU A 211 14.10 -6.23 -7.22
C GLU A 211 15.25 -6.74 -8.09
N GLN A 212 15.12 -6.61 -9.39
CA GLN A 212 16.16 -7.05 -10.33
C GLN A 212 17.50 -6.34 -10.06
N GLN A 213 17.48 -5.01 -9.89
CA GLN A 213 18.71 -4.25 -9.73
C GLN A 213 19.37 -4.50 -8.36
N VAL A 214 18.62 -4.50 -7.27
CA VAL A 214 19.21 -4.68 -5.93
C VAL A 214 19.75 -6.09 -5.74
N LYS A 215 19.10 -7.11 -6.29
CA LYS A 215 19.60 -8.49 -6.30
C LYS A 215 20.89 -8.62 -7.11
N ALA A 216 20.95 -8.00 -8.28
CA ALA A 216 22.15 -7.96 -9.10
C ALA A 216 23.31 -7.19 -8.43
N LEU A 217 23.02 -6.30 -7.48
CA LEU A 217 24.00 -5.54 -6.69
C LEU A 217 24.31 -6.21 -5.33
N GLY A 218 23.87 -7.46 -5.12
CA GLY A 218 24.24 -8.29 -3.98
C GLY A 218 23.33 -8.23 -2.78
N VAL A 219 22.15 -7.58 -2.88
CA VAL A 219 21.15 -7.57 -1.81
C VAL A 219 20.54 -8.96 -1.66
N THR A 220 20.52 -9.48 -0.44
CA THR A 220 19.94 -10.79 -0.08
C THR A 220 18.64 -10.66 0.74
N ARG A 221 18.45 -9.54 1.45
CA ARG A 221 17.27 -9.27 2.26
C ARG A 221 16.39 -8.25 1.52
N PHE A 222 15.45 -8.76 0.74
CA PHE A 222 14.54 -7.97 -0.09
C PHE A 222 13.09 -8.33 0.21
N PHE A 223 12.25 -7.30 0.47
CA PHE A 223 10.83 -7.43 0.75
C PHE A 223 10.05 -6.42 -0.07
N LYS A 224 8.90 -6.84 -0.60
CA LYS A 224 8.01 -5.96 -1.36
C LYS A 224 6.55 -6.19 -0.99
N GLU A 225 5.74 -5.14 -1.05
CA GLU A 225 4.29 -5.22 -0.92
C GLU A 225 3.62 -4.80 -2.22
N LYS A 226 2.72 -5.64 -2.73
CA LYS A 226 1.94 -5.38 -3.93
C LYS A 226 0.56 -4.84 -3.55
N PHE A 227 0.19 -3.68 -4.11
CA PHE A 227 -1.17 -3.13 -3.95
C PHE A 227 -2.16 -3.68 -4.99
N PHE A 228 -1.66 -4.16 -6.12
CA PHE A 228 -2.46 -4.67 -7.22
C PHE A 228 -1.82 -5.92 -7.80
N THR A 229 -2.65 -6.91 -8.13
CA THR A 229 -2.21 -8.01 -8.98
C THR A 229 -2.31 -7.53 -10.44
N PRO A 230 -1.25 -7.60 -11.24
CA PRO A 230 -1.36 -7.31 -12.65
C PRO A 230 -2.37 -8.25 -13.30
N VAL A 231 -3.35 -7.70 -14.01
CA VAL A 231 -4.17 -8.49 -14.92
C VAL A 231 -3.27 -8.88 -16.08
N ALA A 232 -3.04 -10.16 -16.28
CA ALA A 232 -2.28 -10.63 -17.43
C ALA A 232 -3.02 -10.25 -18.73
N GLU A 233 -2.30 -9.83 -19.76
CA GLU A 233 -2.91 -9.53 -21.05
C GLU A 233 -3.67 -10.75 -21.56
N ALA A 234 -4.91 -10.54 -22.01
CA ALA A 234 -5.81 -11.59 -22.41
C ALA A 234 -5.26 -12.36 -23.63
N ALA A 235 -4.91 -13.62 -23.44
CA ALA A 235 -4.69 -14.54 -24.54
C ALA A 235 -6.06 -15.01 -25.09
N THR A 236 -6.14 -15.28 -26.39
CA THR A 236 -7.39 -15.56 -27.11
C THR A 236 -7.99 -16.96 -26.87
N SER A 237 -7.45 -17.73 -25.92
CA SER A 237 -7.94 -19.07 -25.57
C SER A 237 -8.59 -19.07 -24.18
N GLY A 238 -9.72 -19.78 -24.04
CA GLY A 238 -10.42 -19.92 -22.75
C GLY A 238 -9.84 -21.05 -21.89
N LEU A 239 -9.82 -20.84 -20.57
CA LEU A 239 -9.53 -21.88 -19.59
C LEU A 239 -10.82 -22.44 -19.01
N LYS A 240 -10.85 -23.75 -18.81
CA LYS A 240 -11.93 -24.44 -18.10
C LYS A 240 -11.56 -24.53 -16.63
N PHE A 241 -12.47 -24.12 -15.77
CA PHE A 241 -12.34 -24.22 -14.32
C PHE A 241 -13.40 -25.17 -13.77
N THR A 242 -13.05 -25.86 -12.70
CA THR A 242 -13.98 -26.75 -11.99
C THR A 242 -13.91 -26.45 -10.50
N THR A 243 -15.06 -26.17 -9.86
CA THR A 243 -15.17 -26.13 -8.40
C THR A 243 -15.59 -27.51 -7.88
N LEU A 244 -15.10 -27.88 -6.70
CA LEU A 244 -15.39 -29.17 -6.09
C LEU A 244 -16.64 -29.15 -5.21
N THR A 245 -16.91 -28.01 -4.57
CA THR A 245 -18.03 -27.89 -3.63
C THR A 245 -18.67 -26.49 -3.70
N PRO A 246 -19.86 -26.33 -4.26
CA PRO A 246 -20.57 -27.30 -5.09
C PRO A 246 -19.84 -27.56 -6.41
N ALA A 247 -19.98 -28.75 -6.96
CA ALA A 247 -19.36 -29.09 -8.23
C ALA A 247 -19.95 -28.26 -9.38
N ARG A 248 -19.10 -27.42 -10.00
CA ARG A 248 -19.46 -26.55 -11.13
C ARG A 248 -18.32 -26.47 -12.12
N GLU A 249 -18.65 -26.39 -13.39
CA GLU A 249 -17.71 -26.09 -14.46
C GLU A 249 -18.04 -24.72 -15.06
N PHE A 250 -17.02 -23.90 -15.30
CA PHE A 250 -17.16 -22.60 -15.96
C PHE A 250 -15.91 -22.27 -16.77
N TYR A 251 -16.03 -21.30 -17.65
CA TYR A 251 -14.94 -20.90 -18.55
C TYR A 251 -14.60 -19.43 -18.32
N GLY A 252 -13.32 -19.10 -18.39
CA GLY A 252 -12.82 -17.73 -18.36
C GLY A 252 -11.75 -17.53 -19.42
N PRO A 253 -11.65 -16.32 -20.02
CA PRO A 253 -10.58 -15.99 -20.94
C PRO A 253 -9.21 -16.16 -20.29
N VAL A 254 -8.22 -16.61 -21.05
CA VAL A 254 -6.83 -16.62 -20.58
C VAL A 254 -6.38 -15.19 -20.36
N GLY A 255 -5.78 -14.91 -19.20
CA GLY A 255 -5.34 -13.57 -18.81
C GLY A 255 -6.29 -12.85 -17.85
N THR A 256 -7.52 -13.35 -17.61
CA THR A 256 -8.35 -12.87 -16.52
C THR A 256 -7.93 -13.52 -15.19
N THR A 257 -8.14 -12.81 -14.08
CA THR A 257 -7.93 -13.42 -12.76
C THR A 257 -8.99 -14.50 -12.51
N LEU A 258 -8.66 -15.49 -11.67
CA LEU A 258 -9.64 -16.50 -11.25
C LEU A 258 -10.89 -15.86 -10.65
N LEU A 259 -10.71 -14.78 -9.88
CA LEU A 259 -11.79 -14.02 -9.28
C LEU A 259 -12.74 -13.44 -10.35
N GLU A 260 -12.21 -12.78 -11.37
CA GLU A 260 -13.01 -12.24 -12.47
C GLU A 260 -13.73 -13.34 -13.24
N ALA A 261 -13.06 -14.47 -13.49
CA ALA A 261 -13.68 -15.63 -14.12
C ALA A 261 -14.83 -16.19 -13.27
N MET A 262 -14.68 -16.27 -11.95
CA MET A 262 -15.73 -16.72 -11.03
C MET A 262 -16.90 -15.73 -10.98
N GLU A 263 -16.65 -14.44 -10.84
CA GLU A 263 -17.68 -13.39 -10.79
C GLU A 263 -18.49 -13.32 -12.09
N SER A 264 -17.81 -13.35 -13.25
CA SER A 264 -18.45 -13.34 -14.57
C SER A 264 -19.38 -14.54 -14.79
N ASN A 265 -19.04 -15.67 -14.18
CA ASN A 265 -19.86 -16.88 -14.23
C ASN A 265 -20.81 -17.04 -13.03
N LYS A 266 -20.97 -16.00 -12.21
CA LYS A 266 -21.83 -16.00 -11.01
C LYS A 266 -21.53 -17.15 -10.04
N VAL A 267 -20.26 -17.50 -9.92
CA VAL A 267 -19.79 -18.48 -8.95
C VAL A 267 -19.61 -17.75 -7.61
N PRO A 268 -20.27 -18.20 -6.53
CA PRO A 268 -20.12 -17.56 -5.22
C PRO A 268 -18.67 -17.61 -4.76
N VAL A 269 -18.12 -16.47 -4.38
CA VAL A 269 -16.77 -16.34 -3.86
C VAL A 269 -16.72 -15.28 -2.78
N ASN A 270 -16.07 -15.60 -1.66
CA ASN A 270 -15.81 -14.61 -0.62
C ASN A 270 -14.59 -13.79 -1.03
N VAL A 271 -14.77 -12.50 -1.22
CA VAL A 271 -13.71 -11.60 -1.67
C VAL A 271 -13.48 -10.50 -0.64
N ALA A 272 -12.22 -10.28 -0.29
CA ALA A 272 -11.85 -9.19 0.61
C ALA A 272 -11.14 -8.06 -0.15
N CYS A 273 -9.86 -8.20 -0.45
CA CYS A 273 -9.06 -7.08 -0.96
C CYS A 273 -9.15 -6.86 -2.47
N ARG A 274 -9.51 -7.87 -3.26
CA ARG A 274 -9.50 -7.91 -4.74
C ARG A 274 -8.13 -7.62 -5.39
N ALA A 275 -7.07 -7.55 -4.58
CA ALA A 275 -5.70 -7.26 -5.01
C ALA A 275 -4.77 -8.49 -4.94
N GLY A 276 -5.31 -9.66 -4.59
CA GLY A 276 -4.54 -10.90 -4.50
C GLY A 276 -3.53 -10.96 -3.34
N VAL A 277 -3.69 -10.11 -2.33
CA VAL A 277 -2.77 -10.00 -1.18
C VAL A 277 -3.37 -10.52 0.13
N CYS A 278 -4.63 -10.91 0.13
CA CYS A 278 -5.30 -11.40 1.34
C CYS A 278 -5.33 -12.94 1.45
N GLY A 279 -4.65 -13.66 0.57
CA GLY A 279 -4.58 -15.14 0.57
C GLY A 279 -5.73 -15.84 -0.10
#